data_98488eaaa330e9b26efbd3f94b728766
#
_entry.id   98488eaaa330e9b26efbd3f94b728766
#
_cell.length_a   1.000
_cell.length_b   1.000
_cell.length_c   1.000
_cell.angle_alpha   90.00
_cell.angle_beta   90.00
_cell.angle_gamma   90.00
#
_symmetry.space_group_name_H-M   'P 1'
#
loop_
_entity.id
_entity.type
_entity.pdbx_description
1 polymer ?
#
loop_
_entity_poly.entity_id
_entity_poly.type
_entity_poly.pdbx_seq_one_letter_code
_entity_poly.pdbx_strand_id
1 'polypeptide(L)'
;AEKVVPTSKAKASIILNEEIRHNTRPTTQNHIIIKTISGDTQRVTYANKFDEKLGKMTDITIEEFTKGKIARIQTAKEGYWENGSWRIVDGNVFALDDKDGVQSSAKFKEQIIPLNFSPKQISWEQKEPEEMTIRELREYISMLEEQHTSAARQWCEIFMRINIPLAS
;
A
#
# COMPACT_ATOMS: atom_id res chain seq x y z
N ALA A 1 -6.13 32.32 5.17
CA ALA A 1 -5.22 31.60 4.33
C ALA A 1 -5.49 30.11 4.39
N GLU A 2 -5.23 29.44 3.31
CA GLU A 2 -5.39 27.98 3.17
C GLU A 2 -4.81 27.23 4.35
N LYS A 3 -3.71 27.73 4.86
CA LYS A 3 -2.96 27.05 5.92
C LYS A 3 -3.62 27.16 7.28
N VAL A 4 -4.52 28.13 7.46
CA VAL A 4 -5.07 28.36 8.78
C VAL A 4 -6.29 27.51 9.05
N VAL A 5 -7.26 27.44 8.15
CA VAL A 5 -8.51 26.74 8.44
C VAL A 5 -8.39 25.22 8.36
N PRO A 6 -8.06 24.61 7.21
CA PRO A 6 -7.95 23.14 7.19
C PRO A 6 -6.69 22.64 7.90
N THR A 7 -5.61 23.43 7.85
CA THR A 7 -4.36 23.04 8.49
C THR A 7 -4.39 23.22 10.00
N SER A 8 -5.18 24.15 10.54
CA SER A 8 -5.32 24.27 11.99
C SER A 8 -6.04 23.09 12.60
N LYS A 9 -7.10 22.62 11.95
CA LYS A 9 -7.77 21.38 12.36
C LYS A 9 -6.85 20.18 12.19
N ALA A 10 -6.16 20.11 11.08
CA ALA A 10 -5.23 19.03 10.80
C ALA A 10 -4.03 19.08 11.76
N LYS A 11 -3.50 20.28 12.06
CA LYS A 11 -2.41 20.41 13.02
C LYS A 11 -2.82 20.05 14.43
N ALA A 12 -3.98 20.48 14.88
CA ALA A 12 -4.47 20.11 16.20
C ALA A 12 -4.65 18.61 16.31
N SER A 13 -5.24 18.01 15.29
CA SER A 13 -5.43 16.56 15.20
C SER A 13 -4.11 15.82 15.11
N ILE A 14 -3.18 16.32 14.31
CA ILE A 14 -1.86 15.73 14.13
C ILE A 14 -1.02 15.85 15.40
N ILE A 15 -1.02 17.01 16.03
CA ILE A 15 -0.26 17.21 17.28
C ILE A 15 -0.79 16.30 18.38
N LEU A 16 -2.09 16.20 18.53
CA LEU A 16 -2.70 15.33 19.50
C LEU A 16 -2.36 13.86 19.20
N ASN A 17 -2.48 13.48 17.94
CA ASN A 17 -2.15 12.13 17.52
C ASN A 17 -0.66 11.83 17.62
N GLU A 18 0.20 12.80 17.35
CA GLU A 18 1.63 12.60 17.46
C GLU A 18 2.09 12.50 18.91
N GLU A 19 1.52 13.28 19.82
CA GLU A 19 1.83 13.12 21.23
C GLU A 19 1.39 11.76 21.75
N ILE A 20 0.19 11.33 21.41
CA ILE A 20 -0.29 10.00 21.74
C ILE A 20 0.56 8.93 21.05
N ARG A 21 0.87 9.13 19.80
CA ARG A 21 1.66 8.19 19.01
C ARG A 21 3.13 8.16 19.42
N HIS A 22 3.69 9.27 19.85
CA HIS A 22 5.07 9.31 20.31
C HIS A 22 5.26 8.40 21.51
N ASN A 23 4.24 8.28 22.34
CA ASN A 23 4.27 7.43 23.52
C ASN A 23 3.72 6.03 23.28
N THR A 24 2.75 5.89 22.35
CA THR A 24 2.02 4.64 22.16
C THR A 24 1.81 4.25 20.70
N ARG A 25 2.47 4.94 19.75
CA ARG A 25 2.22 4.74 18.32
C ARG A 25 2.48 3.31 17.89
N PRO A 26 1.45 2.54 17.54
CA PRO A 26 1.71 1.27 16.87
C PRO A 26 2.28 1.59 15.49
N THR A 27 3.44 1.04 15.18
CA THR A 27 3.98 1.09 13.82
C THR A 27 3.22 0.13 12.90
N THR A 28 2.29 -0.61 13.46
CA THR A 28 1.54 -1.65 12.79
C THR A 28 0.21 -1.10 12.28
N GLN A 29 -0.06 -1.31 11.00
CA GLN A 29 -1.36 -1.06 10.39
C GLN A 29 -2.09 -2.37 10.21
N ASN A 30 -3.41 -2.34 10.37
CA ASN A 30 -4.26 -3.52 10.16
C ASN A 30 -4.96 -3.44 8.81
N HIS A 31 -5.13 -4.59 8.16
CA HIS A 31 -5.93 -4.73 6.94
C HIS A 31 -5.46 -3.84 5.79
N ILE A 32 -4.22 -4.02 5.36
CA ILE A 32 -3.73 -3.31 4.19
C ILE A 32 -4.09 -4.05 2.91
N ILE A 33 -4.36 -3.29 1.85
CA ILE A 33 -4.66 -3.82 0.52
C ILE A 33 -3.83 -3.07 -0.50
N ILE A 34 -3.12 -3.81 -1.36
CA ILE A 34 -2.29 -3.24 -2.43
C ILE A 34 -2.75 -3.84 -3.75
N LYS A 35 -3.12 -2.99 -4.69
CA LYS A 35 -3.52 -3.41 -6.03
C LYS A 35 -2.44 -3.04 -7.02
N THR A 36 -2.03 -4.00 -7.83
CA THR A 36 -1.05 -3.78 -8.90
C THR A 36 -1.60 -4.36 -10.20
N ILE A 37 -1.30 -3.69 -11.31
CA ILE A 37 -1.74 -4.12 -12.64
C ILE A 37 -0.52 -4.21 -13.54
N SER A 38 -0.38 -5.33 -14.24
CA SER A 38 0.68 -5.55 -15.20
C SER A 38 0.09 -6.24 -16.43
N GLY A 39 -0.13 -5.47 -17.49
CA GLY A 39 -0.79 -5.98 -18.69
C GLY A 39 -2.21 -6.44 -18.39
N ASP A 40 -2.52 -7.68 -18.74
CA ASP A 40 -3.83 -8.29 -18.48
C ASP A 40 -3.96 -8.88 -17.08
N THR A 41 -2.89 -8.81 -16.29
CA THR A 41 -2.87 -9.40 -14.95
C THR A 41 -3.05 -8.33 -13.89
N GLN A 42 -4.03 -8.54 -13.03
CA GLN A 42 -4.25 -7.72 -11.85
C GLN A 42 -3.92 -8.55 -10.61
N ARG A 43 -3.15 -7.98 -9.71
CA ARG A 43 -2.80 -8.64 -8.47
C ARG A 43 -3.27 -7.81 -7.29
N VAL A 44 -3.95 -8.46 -6.36
CA VAL A 44 -4.39 -7.83 -5.11
C VAL A 44 -3.66 -8.52 -3.97
N THR A 45 -2.85 -7.76 -3.26
CA THR A 45 -2.13 -8.24 -2.09
C THR A 45 -2.83 -7.73 -0.83
N TYR A 46 -3.25 -8.63 0.01
CA TYR A 46 -3.89 -8.34 1.28
C TYR A 46 -3.00 -8.81 2.41
N ALA A 47 -2.83 -7.99 3.44
CA ALA A 47 -2.13 -8.40 4.65
C ALA A 47 -2.96 -7.97 5.87
N ASN A 48 -3.09 -8.88 6.82
CA ASN A 48 -3.84 -8.61 8.04
C ASN A 48 -3.12 -7.60 8.93
N LYS A 49 -1.78 -7.67 8.96
CA LYS A 49 -0.95 -6.73 9.70
C LYS A 49 0.25 -6.30 8.86
N PHE A 50 0.63 -5.05 9.01
CA PHE A 50 1.78 -4.49 8.34
C PHE A 50 2.54 -3.57 9.29
N ASP A 51 3.84 -3.79 9.42
CA ASP A 51 4.73 -2.94 10.21
C ASP A 51 5.75 -2.29 9.29
N GLU A 52 5.64 -0.98 9.14
CA GLU A 52 6.53 -0.21 8.25
C GLU A 52 7.98 -0.22 8.75
N LYS A 53 8.19 -0.06 10.04
CA LYS A 53 9.55 0.02 10.59
C LYS A 53 10.29 -1.31 10.48
N LEU A 54 9.60 -2.39 10.75
CA LEU A 54 10.19 -3.72 10.64
C LEU A 54 10.24 -4.23 9.21
N GLY A 55 9.49 -3.59 8.29
CA GLY A 55 9.34 -4.11 6.94
C GLY A 55 8.73 -5.49 6.93
N LYS A 56 7.64 -5.67 7.68
CA LYS A 56 7.02 -6.97 7.88
C LYS A 56 5.53 -6.94 7.62
N MET A 57 5.03 -7.96 6.93
CA MET A 57 3.60 -8.23 6.79
C MET A 57 3.26 -9.55 7.44
N THR A 58 2.03 -9.67 7.94
CA THR A 58 1.55 -10.88 8.60
C THR A 58 0.20 -11.29 8.00
N ASP A 59 -0.01 -12.60 7.84
CA ASP A 59 -1.22 -13.19 7.26
C ASP A 59 -1.52 -12.59 5.87
N ILE A 60 -0.71 -12.96 4.92
CA ILE A 60 -0.73 -12.41 3.56
C ILE A 60 -1.59 -13.29 2.66
N THR A 61 -2.41 -12.66 1.83
CA THR A 61 -3.15 -13.33 0.76
C THR A 61 -2.93 -12.52 -0.51
N ILE A 62 -2.48 -13.19 -1.57
CA ILE A 62 -2.26 -12.57 -2.88
C ILE A 62 -3.20 -13.24 -3.87
N GLU A 63 -4.10 -12.46 -4.46
CA GLU A 63 -5.00 -12.92 -5.49
C GLU A 63 -4.54 -12.38 -6.84
N GLU A 64 -4.41 -13.27 -7.81
CA GLU A 64 -3.99 -12.89 -9.15
C GLU A 64 -5.12 -13.16 -10.12
N PHE A 65 -5.52 -12.11 -10.84
CA PHE A 65 -6.60 -12.15 -11.82
C PHE A 65 -6.01 -11.96 -13.21
N THR A 66 -6.39 -12.82 -14.12
CA THR A 66 -6.03 -12.70 -15.54
C THR A 66 -7.32 -12.57 -16.34
N LYS A 67 -7.44 -11.50 -17.13
CA LYS A 67 -8.64 -11.20 -17.93
C LYS A 67 -9.93 -11.23 -17.09
N GLY A 68 -9.85 -10.71 -15.87
CA GLY A 68 -10.99 -10.63 -14.96
C GLY A 68 -11.36 -11.91 -14.23
N LYS A 69 -10.63 -12.99 -14.45
CA LYS A 69 -10.84 -14.26 -13.74
C LYS A 69 -9.70 -14.54 -12.79
N ILE A 70 -10.03 -15.08 -11.62
CA ILE A 70 -9.03 -15.44 -10.64
C ILE A 70 -8.24 -16.64 -11.15
N ALA A 71 -6.93 -16.48 -11.27
CA ALA A 71 -6.05 -17.50 -11.81
C ALA A 71 -5.24 -18.20 -10.73
N ARG A 72 -4.85 -17.45 -9.68
CA ARG A 72 -3.98 -17.99 -8.65
C ARG A 72 -4.22 -17.25 -7.32
N ILE A 73 -4.12 -18.01 -6.25
CA ILE A 73 -4.16 -17.47 -4.89
C ILE A 73 -2.91 -17.96 -4.17
N GLN A 74 -2.20 -17.04 -3.52
CA GLN A 74 -1.08 -17.37 -2.65
C GLN A 74 -1.41 -16.91 -1.23
N THR A 75 -1.06 -17.73 -0.26
CA THR A 75 -1.17 -17.34 1.15
C THR A 75 0.19 -17.52 1.80
N ALA A 76 0.48 -16.69 2.80
CA ALA A 76 1.70 -16.81 3.57
C ALA A 76 1.48 -16.30 4.99
N LYS A 77 2.22 -16.84 5.94
CA LYS A 77 2.12 -16.40 7.32
C LYS A 77 2.80 -15.05 7.51
N GLU A 78 3.96 -14.85 6.91
CA GLU A 78 4.73 -13.63 7.09
C GLU A 78 5.42 -13.23 5.80
N GLY A 79 5.71 -11.95 5.67
CA GLY A 79 6.50 -11.40 4.58
C GLY A 79 7.47 -10.37 5.10
N TYR A 80 8.67 -10.32 4.53
CA TYR A 80 9.76 -9.45 4.94
C TYR A 80 10.32 -8.69 3.76
N TRP A 81 10.58 -7.41 3.96
CA TRP A 81 11.26 -6.57 2.99
C TRP A 81 12.77 -6.74 3.14
N GLU A 82 13.40 -7.34 2.13
CA GLU A 82 14.83 -7.56 2.10
C GLU A 82 15.37 -7.33 0.70
N ASN A 83 16.48 -6.60 0.60
CA ASN A 83 17.20 -6.37 -0.66
C ASN A 83 16.31 -5.85 -1.80
N GLY A 84 15.39 -4.96 -1.48
CA GLY A 84 14.51 -4.35 -2.48
C GLY A 84 13.35 -5.23 -2.95
N SER A 85 13.06 -6.31 -2.25
CA SER A 85 11.99 -7.24 -2.61
C SER A 85 11.29 -7.75 -1.36
N TRP A 86 10.05 -8.20 -1.55
CA TRP A 86 9.30 -8.87 -0.50
C TRP A 86 9.52 -10.37 -0.57
N ARG A 87 9.96 -10.94 0.53
CA ARG A 87 10.10 -12.38 0.69
C ARG A 87 8.98 -12.88 1.61
N ILE A 88 8.13 -13.75 1.10
CA ILE A 88 7.05 -14.36 1.88
C ILE A 88 7.46 -15.77 2.32
N VAL A 89 7.01 -16.15 3.52
CA VAL A 89 7.41 -17.41 4.13
C VAL A 89 6.21 -18.21 4.63
N ASP A 90 6.36 -19.50 4.65
CA ASP A 90 5.37 -20.46 5.18
C ASP A 90 4.00 -20.29 4.55
N GLY A 91 3.90 -20.58 3.28
CA GLY A 91 2.66 -20.38 2.56
C GLY A 91 2.26 -21.49 1.62
N ASN A 92 1.18 -21.21 0.91
CA ASN A 92 0.60 -22.13 -0.08
C ASN A 92 0.28 -21.36 -1.35
N VAL A 93 0.37 -22.06 -2.47
CA VAL A 93 -0.03 -21.54 -3.78
C VAL A 93 -1.17 -22.42 -4.30
N PHE A 94 -2.25 -21.80 -4.74
CA PHE A 94 -3.36 -22.49 -5.36
C PHE A 94 -3.54 -21.97 -6.78
N ALA A 95 -3.45 -22.85 -7.77
CA ALA A 95 -3.79 -22.52 -9.13
C ALA A 95 -5.25 -22.92 -9.38
N LEU A 96 -6.02 -22.02 -9.98
CA LEU A 96 -7.44 -22.23 -10.23
C LEU A 96 -7.68 -22.49 -11.72
N ASP A 97 -8.68 -23.32 -12.01
CA ASP A 97 -9.09 -23.58 -13.39
C ASP A 97 -10.20 -22.60 -13.83
N ASP A 98 -10.65 -22.70 -15.08
CA ASP A 98 -11.67 -21.84 -15.64
C ASP A 98 -13.04 -21.93 -14.92
N LYS A 99 -13.23 -22.93 -14.10
CA LYS A 99 -14.47 -23.15 -13.35
C LYS A 99 -14.33 -22.80 -11.88
N ASP A 100 -13.27 -22.03 -11.54
CA ASP A 100 -12.94 -21.64 -10.17
C ASP A 100 -12.67 -22.82 -9.23
N GLY A 101 -12.34 -23.98 -9.81
CA GLY A 101 -11.89 -25.13 -9.07
C GLY A 101 -10.39 -25.12 -8.85
N VAL A 102 -9.94 -25.71 -7.74
CA VAL A 102 -8.50 -25.81 -7.47
C VAL A 102 -7.90 -26.87 -8.39
N GLN A 103 -7.07 -26.42 -9.34
CA GLN A 103 -6.37 -27.32 -10.26
C GLN A 103 -5.14 -27.94 -9.61
N SER A 104 -4.40 -27.14 -8.85
CA SER A 104 -3.21 -27.62 -8.16
C SER A 104 -2.97 -26.78 -6.92
N SER A 105 -2.27 -27.38 -5.96
CA SER A 105 -1.82 -26.67 -4.77
C SER A 105 -0.42 -27.12 -4.39
N ALA A 106 0.36 -26.20 -3.86
CA ALA A 106 1.71 -26.47 -3.40
C ALA A 106 2.02 -25.65 -2.18
N LYS A 107 2.85 -26.21 -1.30
CA LYS A 107 3.37 -25.48 -0.15
C LYS A 107 4.76 -24.95 -0.47
N PHE A 108 5.11 -23.79 0.09
CA PHE A 108 6.46 -23.26 -0.04
C PHE A 108 6.96 -22.77 1.32
N LYS A 109 8.27 -22.84 1.52
CA LYS A 109 8.89 -22.25 2.72
C LYS A 109 9.18 -20.78 2.52
N GLU A 110 9.71 -20.42 1.37
CA GLU A 110 10.08 -19.06 1.02
C GLU A 110 9.80 -18.79 -0.45
N GLN A 111 9.38 -17.58 -0.76
CA GLN A 111 9.20 -17.13 -2.13
C GLN A 111 9.35 -15.62 -2.20
N ILE A 112 10.01 -15.13 -3.24
CA ILE A 112 10.08 -13.71 -3.54
C ILE A 112 8.88 -13.36 -4.42
N ILE A 113 8.12 -12.34 -4.01
CA ILE A 113 6.96 -11.90 -4.79
C ILE A 113 7.30 -10.64 -5.59
N PRO A 114 6.69 -10.48 -6.77
CA PRO A 114 6.90 -9.30 -7.60
C PRO A 114 6.08 -8.10 -7.12
N LEU A 115 6.32 -7.68 -5.89
CA LEU A 115 5.73 -6.49 -5.32
C LEU A 115 6.84 -5.47 -5.11
N ASN A 116 6.85 -4.44 -5.94
CA ASN A 116 7.93 -3.46 -5.98
C ASN A 116 7.69 -2.26 -5.08
N PHE A 117 6.86 -2.39 -4.08
CA PHE A 117 6.57 -1.33 -3.13
C PHE A 117 7.37 -1.55 -1.85
N SER A 118 8.24 -0.59 -1.52
CA SER A 118 8.92 -0.59 -0.23
C SER A 118 7.91 -0.41 0.91
N PRO A 119 8.29 -0.70 2.16
CA PRO A 119 7.39 -0.48 3.30
C PRO A 119 6.86 0.94 3.37
N LYS A 120 7.69 1.93 3.08
CA LYS A 120 7.27 3.34 3.07
C LYS A 120 6.25 3.62 1.98
N GLN A 121 6.46 3.07 0.79
CA GLN A 121 5.53 3.22 -0.33
C GLN A 121 4.19 2.56 -0.03
N ILE A 122 4.19 1.41 0.61
CA ILE A 122 2.96 0.73 1.04
C ILE A 122 2.19 1.61 2.02
N SER A 123 2.89 2.22 2.98
CA SER A 123 2.28 3.15 3.92
C SER A 123 1.62 4.33 3.21
N TRP A 124 2.28 4.88 2.21
CA TRP A 124 1.72 5.98 1.42
C TRP A 124 0.50 5.53 0.62
N GLU A 125 0.53 4.33 0.06
CA GLU A 125 -0.61 3.79 -0.70
C GLU A 125 -1.86 3.64 0.17
N GLN A 126 -1.69 3.41 1.47
CA GLN A 126 -2.82 3.29 2.39
C GLN A 126 -3.36 4.64 2.86
N LYS A 127 -2.62 5.72 2.63
CA LYS A 127 -3.06 7.07 3.01
C LYS A 127 -3.88 7.71 1.90
N GLU A 128 -4.92 8.42 2.30
CA GLU A 128 -5.60 9.31 1.36
C GLU A 128 -4.73 10.53 1.10
N PRO A 129 -4.75 11.11 -0.12
CA PRO A 129 -3.93 12.29 -0.43
C PRO A 129 -4.13 13.46 0.55
N GLU A 130 -5.34 13.61 1.09
CA GLU A 130 -5.63 14.66 2.07
C GLU A 130 -4.85 14.50 3.37
N GLU A 131 -4.44 13.29 3.70
CA GLU A 131 -3.68 12.98 4.92
C GLU A 131 -2.18 13.15 4.75
N MET A 132 -1.71 13.34 3.52
CA MET A 132 -0.29 13.44 3.21
C MET A 132 0.16 14.89 3.23
N THR A 133 1.42 15.11 3.65
CA THR A 133 2.05 16.42 3.51
C THR A 133 2.39 16.67 2.04
N ILE A 134 2.62 17.94 1.67
CA ILE A 134 3.04 18.28 0.30
C ILE A 134 4.35 17.58 -0.06
N ARG A 135 5.27 17.47 0.89
CA ARG A 135 6.52 16.76 0.69
C ARG A 135 6.31 15.27 0.39
N GLU A 136 5.47 14.61 1.18
CA GLU A 136 5.12 13.23 0.95
C GLU A 136 4.42 13.04 -0.40
N LEU A 137 3.50 13.93 -0.76
CA LEU A 137 2.82 13.89 -2.05
C LEU A 137 3.80 14.00 -3.21
N ARG A 138 4.79 14.90 -3.13
CA ARG A 138 5.80 15.04 -4.17
C ARG A 138 6.67 13.80 -4.31
N GLU A 139 7.10 13.23 -3.20
CA GLU A 139 7.90 12.01 -3.21
C GLU A 139 7.10 10.85 -3.80
N TYR A 140 5.84 10.74 -3.41
CA TYR A 140 4.94 9.69 -3.91
C TYR A 140 4.67 9.86 -5.41
N ILE A 141 4.44 11.09 -5.86
CA ILE A 141 4.24 11.39 -7.29
C ILE A 141 5.48 11.00 -8.10
N SER A 142 6.67 11.36 -7.64
CA SER A 142 7.91 10.98 -8.31
C SER A 142 8.03 9.48 -8.47
N MET A 143 7.69 8.74 -7.44
CA MET A 143 7.71 7.28 -7.48
C MET A 143 6.69 6.74 -8.47
N LEU A 144 5.47 7.27 -8.47
CA LEU A 144 4.42 6.83 -9.39
C LEU A 144 4.81 7.11 -10.84
N GLU A 145 5.41 8.26 -11.11
CA GLU A 145 5.87 8.61 -12.45
C GLU A 145 7.00 7.69 -12.92
N GLU A 146 7.94 7.35 -12.04
CA GLU A 146 8.98 6.38 -12.34
C GLU A 146 8.42 5.00 -12.68
N GLN A 147 7.32 4.63 -12.07
CA GLN A 147 6.64 3.37 -12.32
C GLN A 147 5.64 3.45 -13.47
N HIS A 148 5.56 4.59 -14.16
CA HIS A 148 4.58 4.86 -15.22
C HIS A 148 3.14 4.67 -14.74
N THR A 149 2.87 5.01 -13.49
CA THR A 149 1.55 4.93 -12.87
C THR A 149 0.94 6.32 -12.74
N SER A 150 -0.38 6.42 -12.85
CA SER A 150 -1.05 7.71 -12.77
C SER A 150 -0.93 8.33 -11.37
N ALA A 151 -0.55 9.61 -11.34
CA ALA A 151 -0.47 10.40 -10.13
C ALA A 151 -1.53 11.49 -10.08
N ALA A 152 -2.62 11.34 -10.83
CA ALA A 152 -3.65 12.37 -10.98
C ALA A 152 -4.27 12.78 -9.64
N ARG A 153 -4.56 11.83 -8.76
CA ARG A 153 -5.16 12.13 -7.45
C ARG A 153 -4.22 12.98 -6.60
N GLN A 154 -2.95 12.65 -6.59
CA GLN A 154 -1.94 13.35 -5.81
C GLN A 154 -1.69 14.76 -6.34
N TRP A 155 -1.61 14.93 -7.66
CA TRP A 155 -1.51 16.24 -8.26
C TRP A 155 -2.72 17.12 -7.97
N CYS A 156 -3.91 16.53 -8.04
CA CYS A 156 -5.15 17.23 -7.72
C CYS A 156 -5.13 17.79 -6.30
N GLU A 157 -4.67 17.00 -5.34
CA GLU A 157 -4.55 17.43 -3.95
C GLU A 157 -3.56 18.60 -3.80
N ILE A 158 -2.41 18.54 -4.49
CA ILE A 158 -1.44 19.64 -4.47
C ILE A 158 -2.05 20.91 -5.04
N PHE A 159 -2.74 20.81 -6.19
CA PHE A 159 -3.40 21.95 -6.81
C PHE A 159 -4.45 22.57 -5.89
N MET A 160 -5.24 21.75 -5.23
CA MET A 160 -6.25 22.25 -4.29
C MET A 160 -5.60 23.02 -3.14
N ARG A 161 -4.50 22.52 -2.60
CA ARG A 161 -3.79 23.20 -1.51
C ARG A 161 -3.15 24.51 -1.95
N ILE A 162 -2.69 24.58 -3.17
CA ILE A 162 -2.06 25.80 -3.71
C ILE A 162 -3.12 26.86 -4.05
N ASN A 163 -4.26 26.44 -4.61
CA ASN A 163 -5.27 27.36 -5.14
C ASN A 163 -6.27 27.84 -4.08
N ILE A 164 -6.51 27.09 -3.02
CA ILE A 164 -7.44 27.49 -1.98
C ILE A 164 -7.14 28.86 -1.39
N PRO A 165 -5.88 29.23 -1.06
CA PRO A 165 -5.59 30.57 -0.54
C PRO A 165 -5.91 31.68 -1.53
N LEU A 166 -5.84 31.40 -2.83
CA LEU A 166 -6.16 32.39 -3.85
C LEU A 166 -7.66 32.55 -4.02
N ALA A 167 -8.43 31.53 -3.72
CA ALA A 167 -9.88 31.54 -3.82
C ALA A 167 -10.55 32.16 -2.59
N SER A 168 -9.87 32.21 -1.48
CA SER A 168 -10.39 32.81 -0.24
C SER A 168 -9.97 34.26 -0.13
#